data_c9f9196b3aec596f814dbcd56d9f3bb9
#
_entry.id   c9f9196b3aec596f814dbcd56d9f3bb9
#
_cell.length_a   1.000
_cell.length_b   1.000
_cell.length_c   1.000
_cell.angle_alpha   90.00
_cell.angle_beta   90.00
_cell.angle_gamma   90.00
#
_symmetry.space_group_name_H-M   'P 1'
#
loop_
_entity.id
_entity.type
_entity.pdbx_description
1 polymer ?
#
loop_
_entity_poly.entity_id
_entity_poly.type
_entity_poly.pdbx_seq_one_letter_code
_entity_poly.pdbx_strand_id
1 'polypeptide(L)'
;MQPFSITLFATTGDPEGIRHVDKSNWSGCGVVFTKELSGSLKQEPGISQAGLYILVGNAAEETIYIGEADPVGDRLKNHVANKDGWVWGVYFFDRNHKIGKTEVQYLEATLVALAKKYDRAILLNKNNPSEPTMAPGAKATAQAFFADMLLILPMLGINAFTPSRPGNPQDQVQPVGSDNDKFDTIVVPARDEGFQKRFIEEHCWFAVRINAKHLV
;
A
#
# COMPACT_ATOMS: atom_id res chain seq x y z
N MET A 1 6.46 15.80 14.48
CA MET A 1 6.79 15.03 13.25
C MET A 1 7.49 16.00 12.31
N GLN A 2 8.62 15.64 11.70
CA GLN A 2 9.31 16.52 10.75
C GLN A 2 8.67 16.39 9.36
N PRO A 3 8.64 17.48 8.56
CA PRO A 3 8.20 17.41 7.16
C PRO A 3 9.06 16.42 6.36
N PHE A 4 8.43 15.71 5.42
CA PHE A 4 9.10 14.76 4.55
C PHE A 4 8.46 14.80 3.16
N SER A 5 9.18 14.35 2.14
CA SER A 5 8.66 14.14 0.79
C SER A 5 8.53 12.65 0.50
N ILE A 6 7.50 12.30 -0.28
CA ILE A 6 7.34 10.98 -0.89
C ILE A 6 7.41 11.17 -2.40
N THR A 7 8.19 10.34 -3.06
CA THR A 7 8.29 10.27 -4.51
C THR A 7 7.64 8.98 -4.97
N LEU A 8 6.70 9.08 -5.90
CA LEU A 8 6.13 7.95 -6.61
C LEU A 8 6.60 8.01 -8.06
N PHE A 9 7.40 7.05 -8.48
CA PHE A 9 8.01 6.99 -9.80
C PHE A 9 7.38 5.87 -10.63
N ALA A 10 6.68 6.22 -11.70
CA ALA A 10 6.13 5.26 -12.67
C ALA A 10 7.24 4.85 -13.65
N THR A 11 7.70 3.61 -13.60
CA THR A 11 8.87 3.13 -14.35
C THR A 11 8.66 3.13 -15.86
N THR A 12 7.42 2.95 -16.31
CA THR A 12 7.04 2.91 -17.74
C THR A 12 6.30 4.17 -18.20
N GLY A 13 6.07 5.14 -17.31
CA GLY A 13 5.20 6.28 -17.59
C GLY A 13 3.71 5.97 -17.49
N ASP A 14 3.34 4.71 -17.25
CA ASP A 14 1.96 4.28 -17.01
C ASP A 14 1.62 4.43 -15.51
N PRO A 15 0.62 5.23 -15.13
CA PRO A 15 0.20 5.39 -13.74
C PRO A 15 -0.28 4.08 -13.09
N GLU A 16 -0.79 3.13 -13.88
CA GLU A 16 -1.25 1.81 -13.44
C GLU A 16 -0.14 0.75 -13.53
N GLY A 17 1.03 1.13 -14.06
CA GLY A 17 2.21 0.28 -14.18
C GLY A 17 2.92 0.00 -12.86
N ILE A 18 4.12 -0.57 -12.97
CA ILE A 18 5.00 -0.73 -11.81
C ILE A 18 5.48 0.65 -11.36
N ARG A 19 5.38 0.92 -10.05
CA ARG A 19 5.77 2.21 -9.45
C ARG A 19 6.71 1.98 -8.28
N HIS A 20 7.77 2.77 -8.22
CA HIS A 20 8.63 2.82 -7.05
C HIS A 20 8.18 3.93 -6.11
N VAL A 21 8.16 3.66 -4.83
CA VAL A 21 7.84 4.64 -3.80
C VAL A 21 9.01 4.82 -2.85
N ASP A 22 9.41 6.07 -2.70
CA ASP A 22 10.52 6.50 -1.86
C ASP A 22 10.09 7.57 -0.88
N LYS A 23 10.75 7.63 0.26
CA LYS A 23 10.61 8.71 1.23
C LYS A 23 11.96 9.38 1.46
N SER A 24 11.96 10.71 1.62
CA SER A 24 13.18 11.44 1.97
C SER A 24 13.79 10.92 3.28
N ASN A 25 15.12 10.82 3.32
CA ASN A 25 15.89 10.33 4.46
C ASN A 25 15.56 8.89 4.91
N TRP A 26 15.13 8.03 3.97
CA TRP A 26 14.86 6.64 4.21
C TRP A 26 15.62 5.76 3.20
N SER A 27 16.26 4.70 3.67
CA SER A 27 16.96 3.75 2.82
C SER A 27 16.03 2.70 2.20
N GLY A 28 14.81 2.61 2.68
CA GLY A 28 13.82 1.71 2.13
C GLY A 28 13.29 2.16 0.77
N CYS A 29 12.76 1.21 0.05
CA CYS A 29 12.00 1.42 -1.18
C CYS A 29 10.79 0.50 -1.19
N GLY A 30 9.66 1.01 -1.66
CA GLY A 30 8.51 0.20 -1.99
C GLY A 30 8.38 0.04 -3.50
N VAL A 31 7.97 -1.14 -3.95
CA VAL A 31 7.61 -1.41 -5.34
C VAL A 31 6.16 -1.83 -5.39
N VAL A 32 5.34 -0.99 -6.01
CA VAL A 32 3.90 -1.20 -6.19
C VAL A 32 3.65 -1.84 -7.54
N PHE A 33 2.80 -2.84 -7.58
CA PHE A 33 2.50 -3.62 -8.79
C PHE A 33 1.08 -4.16 -8.77
N THR A 34 0.51 -4.38 -9.95
CA THR A 34 -0.77 -5.10 -10.10
C THR A 34 -0.54 -6.61 -10.26
N LYS A 35 -1.60 -7.40 -10.08
CA LYS A 35 -1.52 -8.85 -10.22
C LYS A 35 -1.02 -9.26 -11.62
N GLU A 36 -1.47 -8.56 -12.64
CA GLU A 36 -1.12 -8.78 -14.05
C GLU A 36 0.38 -8.55 -14.31
N LEU A 37 0.97 -7.56 -13.63
CA LEU A 37 2.38 -7.19 -13.79
C LEU A 37 3.34 -7.99 -12.89
N SER A 38 2.83 -8.88 -12.08
CA SER A 38 3.63 -9.68 -11.13
C SER A 38 4.71 -10.52 -11.82
N GLY A 39 4.49 -10.96 -13.05
CA GLY A 39 5.48 -11.66 -13.86
C GLY A 39 6.69 -10.81 -14.25
N SER A 40 6.53 -9.50 -14.32
CA SER A 40 7.57 -8.53 -14.70
C SER A 40 8.48 -8.13 -13.54
N LEU A 41 8.15 -8.50 -12.29
CA LEU A 41 8.91 -8.11 -11.10
C LEU A 41 10.34 -8.66 -11.06
N LYS A 42 10.70 -9.62 -11.91
CA LYS A 42 12.03 -10.26 -11.90
C LYS A 42 13.19 -9.28 -12.09
N GLN A 43 12.95 -8.14 -12.74
CA GLN A 43 13.94 -7.12 -13.04
C GLN A 43 13.86 -5.93 -12.06
N GLU A 44 12.89 -5.92 -11.17
CA GLU A 44 12.67 -4.82 -10.25
C GLU A 44 13.67 -4.84 -9.08
N PRO A 45 14.05 -3.65 -8.57
CA PRO A 45 14.99 -3.57 -7.48
C PRO A 45 14.47 -4.28 -6.22
N GLY A 46 15.37 -4.88 -5.46
CA GLY A 46 15.07 -5.55 -4.20
C GLY A 46 14.37 -6.90 -4.32
N ILE A 47 13.98 -7.36 -5.52
CA ILE A 47 13.25 -8.62 -5.72
C ILE A 47 14.04 -9.85 -5.26
N SER A 48 15.37 -9.79 -5.30
CA SER A 48 16.31 -10.83 -4.85
C SER A 48 16.82 -10.63 -3.43
N GLN A 49 16.23 -9.71 -2.68
CA GLN A 49 16.58 -9.39 -1.29
C GLN A 49 15.49 -9.85 -0.33
N ALA A 50 15.82 -9.83 0.97
CA ALA A 50 14.82 -9.94 2.01
C ALA A 50 13.82 -8.78 1.90
N GLY A 51 12.54 -9.08 1.98
CA GLY A 51 11.49 -8.07 1.85
C GLY A 51 10.19 -8.47 2.52
N LEU A 52 9.45 -7.44 2.87
CA LEU A 52 8.08 -7.53 3.35
C LEU A 52 7.15 -7.18 2.20
N TYR A 53 6.02 -7.87 2.04
CA TYR A 53 5.03 -7.53 1.03
C TYR A 53 3.62 -7.53 1.61
N ILE A 54 2.78 -6.69 1.00
CA ILE A 54 1.35 -6.60 1.28
C ILE A 54 0.61 -6.80 -0.03
N LEU A 55 -0.31 -7.75 -0.06
CA LEU A 55 -1.24 -7.95 -1.17
C LEU A 55 -2.60 -7.40 -0.77
N VAL A 56 -3.22 -6.64 -1.65
CA VAL A 56 -4.47 -5.93 -1.41
C VAL A 56 -5.53 -6.47 -2.37
N GLY A 57 -6.67 -6.84 -1.83
CA GLY A 57 -7.82 -7.28 -2.60
C GLY A 57 -8.78 -6.15 -2.89
N ASN A 58 -9.66 -6.40 -3.86
CA ASN A 58 -10.73 -5.48 -4.27
C ASN A 58 -12.08 -6.08 -3.85
N ALA A 59 -12.41 -5.95 -2.58
CA ALA A 59 -13.71 -6.31 -2.04
C ALA A 59 -14.45 -5.04 -1.56
N ALA A 60 -15.71 -5.18 -1.19
CA ALA A 60 -16.48 -4.08 -0.56
C ALA A 60 -15.79 -3.55 0.70
N GLU A 61 -15.04 -4.42 1.38
CA GLU A 61 -14.15 -4.08 2.48
C GLU A 61 -12.71 -4.36 2.06
N GLU A 62 -11.76 -3.50 2.49
CA GLU A 62 -10.33 -3.68 2.22
C GLU A 62 -9.87 -5.04 2.74
N THR A 63 -9.35 -5.89 1.85
CA THR A 63 -8.74 -7.17 2.25
C THR A 63 -7.24 -7.09 2.07
N ILE A 64 -6.48 -7.56 3.07
CA ILE A 64 -5.02 -7.54 3.01
C ILE A 64 -4.42 -8.89 3.39
N TYR A 65 -3.32 -9.22 2.75
CA TYR A 65 -2.43 -10.29 3.17
C TYR A 65 -1.02 -9.73 3.34
N ILE A 66 -0.40 -10.00 4.48
CA ILE A 66 0.96 -9.57 4.81
C ILE A 66 1.87 -10.79 4.75
N GLY A 67 3.05 -10.66 4.19
CA GLY A 67 4.03 -11.74 4.15
C GLY A 67 5.44 -11.22 4.03
N GLU A 68 6.39 -12.07 4.39
CA GLU A 68 7.81 -11.82 4.29
C GLU A 68 8.52 -12.94 3.54
N ALA A 69 9.65 -12.67 2.93
CA ALA A 69 10.53 -13.67 2.39
C ALA A 69 11.96 -13.15 2.19
N ASP A 70 12.88 -14.07 2.06
CA ASP A 70 14.25 -13.86 1.64
C ASP A 70 14.67 -14.99 0.69
N PRO A 71 14.76 -14.72 -0.63
CA PRO A 71 14.35 -13.48 -1.32
C PRO A 71 12.83 -13.31 -1.43
N VAL A 72 12.38 -12.05 -1.49
CA VAL A 72 10.94 -11.73 -1.56
C VAL A 72 10.29 -12.22 -2.85
N GLY A 73 11.03 -12.23 -3.96
CA GLY A 73 10.55 -12.63 -5.27
C GLY A 73 10.08 -14.08 -5.36
N ASP A 74 10.74 -15.00 -4.65
CA ASP A 74 10.35 -16.41 -4.68
C ASP A 74 8.99 -16.64 -4.01
N ARG A 75 8.73 -15.93 -2.95
CA ARG A 75 7.45 -16.01 -2.24
C ARG A 75 6.32 -15.34 -3.03
N LEU A 76 6.61 -14.19 -3.63
CA LEU A 76 5.65 -13.50 -4.50
C LEU A 76 5.21 -14.38 -5.67
N LYS A 77 6.15 -15.04 -6.37
CA LYS A 77 5.82 -16.01 -7.42
C LYS A 77 4.83 -17.08 -6.97
N ASN A 78 5.10 -17.68 -5.81
CA ASN A 78 4.26 -18.74 -5.26
C ASN A 78 2.86 -18.22 -4.88
N HIS A 79 2.77 -17.00 -4.35
CA HIS A 79 1.51 -16.41 -3.94
C HIS A 79 0.68 -15.93 -5.13
N VAL A 80 1.32 -15.37 -6.16
CA VAL A 80 0.65 -15.01 -7.41
C VAL A 80 -0.06 -16.23 -8.03
N ALA A 81 0.60 -17.39 -8.01
CA ALA A 81 0.06 -18.61 -8.58
C ALA A 81 -1.06 -19.25 -7.73
N ASN A 82 -1.03 -19.08 -6.41
CA ASN A 82 -1.83 -19.88 -5.47
C ASN A 82 -2.79 -19.07 -4.60
N LYS A 83 -2.82 -17.75 -4.69
CA LYS A 83 -3.75 -16.90 -3.93
C LYS A 83 -4.69 -16.15 -4.85
N ASP A 84 -5.97 -16.36 -4.64
CA ASP A 84 -7.02 -15.58 -5.28
C ASP A 84 -7.44 -14.39 -4.44
N GLY A 85 -8.16 -13.46 -5.06
CA GLY A 85 -8.82 -12.34 -4.38
C GLY A 85 -7.95 -11.08 -4.16
N TRP A 86 -6.65 -11.08 -4.49
CA TRP A 86 -5.84 -9.86 -4.51
C TRP A 86 -5.74 -9.26 -5.93
N VAL A 87 -5.63 -7.95 -6.01
CA VAL A 87 -5.61 -7.17 -7.26
C VAL A 87 -4.26 -6.48 -7.46
N TRP A 88 -3.71 -5.95 -6.39
CA TRP A 88 -2.42 -5.26 -6.43
C TRP A 88 -1.63 -5.54 -5.15
N GLY A 89 -0.37 -5.18 -5.14
CA GLY A 89 0.48 -5.33 -3.98
C GLY A 89 1.62 -4.35 -3.96
N VAL A 90 2.31 -4.33 -2.84
CA VAL A 90 3.56 -3.60 -2.64
C VAL A 90 4.53 -4.48 -1.90
N TYR A 91 5.79 -4.49 -2.30
CA TYR A 91 6.84 -5.04 -1.46
C TYR A 91 7.85 -3.95 -1.09
N PHE A 92 8.41 -4.09 0.11
CA PHE A 92 9.40 -3.16 0.67
C PHE A 92 10.71 -3.90 0.92
N PHE A 93 11.81 -3.24 0.59
CA PHE A 93 13.17 -3.71 0.83
C PHE A 93 14.09 -2.56 1.24
N ASP A 94 15.26 -2.86 1.76
CA ASP A 94 16.25 -1.85 2.15
C ASP A 94 17.42 -1.81 1.14
N ARG A 95 17.62 -0.67 0.48
CA ARG A 95 18.71 -0.47 -0.49
C ARG A 95 20.11 -0.64 0.13
N ASN A 96 20.22 -0.43 1.42
CA ASN A 96 21.48 -0.56 2.16
C ASN A 96 21.71 -1.97 2.71
N HIS A 97 20.83 -2.94 2.41
CA HIS A 97 20.90 -4.33 2.85
C HIS A 97 21.02 -4.52 4.38
N LYS A 98 20.49 -3.57 5.17
CA LYS A 98 20.48 -3.66 6.64
C LYS A 98 19.28 -4.41 7.18
N ILE A 99 18.28 -4.68 6.34
CA ILE A 99 17.07 -5.43 6.66
C ILE A 99 17.21 -6.82 6.02
N GLY A 100 17.46 -7.81 6.84
CA GLY A 100 17.58 -9.21 6.44
C GLY A 100 16.36 -10.05 6.88
N LYS A 101 16.51 -11.37 6.84
CA LYS A 101 15.43 -12.32 7.15
C LYS A 101 14.79 -12.09 8.52
N THR A 102 15.59 -11.89 9.55
CA THR A 102 15.09 -11.70 10.93
C THR A 102 14.31 -10.39 11.05
N GLU A 103 14.80 -9.32 10.43
CA GLU A 103 14.16 -8.02 10.44
C GLU A 103 12.81 -8.06 9.70
N VAL A 104 12.71 -8.72 8.53
CA VAL A 104 11.42 -8.82 7.81
C VAL A 104 10.41 -9.69 8.55
N GLN A 105 10.85 -10.72 9.31
CA GLN A 105 9.98 -11.47 10.20
C GLN A 105 9.42 -10.59 11.34
N TYR A 106 10.26 -9.74 11.92
CA TYR A 106 9.83 -8.76 12.91
C TYR A 106 8.80 -7.78 12.32
N LEU A 107 9.05 -7.27 11.11
CA LEU A 107 8.14 -6.35 10.41
C LEU A 107 6.79 -7.01 10.12
N GLU A 108 6.79 -8.27 9.64
CA GLU A 108 5.54 -9.02 9.40
C GLU A 108 4.74 -9.20 10.69
N ALA A 109 5.38 -9.68 11.77
CA ALA A 109 4.73 -9.89 13.05
C ALA A 109 4.11 -8.59 13.60
N THR A 110 4.84 -7.47 13.48
CA THR A 110 4.38 -6.17 13.95
C THR A 110 3.22 -5.64 13.11
N LEU A 111 3.26 -5.77 11.77
CA LEU A 111 2.15 -5.35 10.90
C LEU A 111 0.89 -6.19 11.13
N VAL A 112 1.03 -7.51 11.25
CA VAL A 112 -0.11 -8.39 11.54
C VAL A 112 -0.75 -8.00 12.87
N ALA A 113 0.05 -7.71 13.90
CA ALA A 113 -0.46 -7.23 15.19
C ALA A 113 -1.19 -5.88 15.08
N LEU A 114 -0.66 -4.93 14.28
CA LEU A 114 -1.31 -3.64 14.06
C LEU A 114 -2.61 -3.77 13.27
N ALA A 115 -2.64 -4.57 12.21
CA ALA A 115 -3.86 -4.83 11.44
C ALA A 115 -4.98 -5.36 12.33
N LYS A 116 -4.67 -6.32 13.19
CA LYS A 116 -5.62 -6.86 14.17
C LYS A 116 -6.06 -5.84 15.22
N LYS A 117 -5.12 -5.00 15.68
CA LYS A 117 -5.41 -3.97 16.69
C LYS A 117 -6.37 -2.91 16.18
N TYR A 118 -6.22 -2.48 14.93
CA TYR A 118 -7.04 -1.41 14.37
C TYR A 118 -8.30 -1.91 13.67
N ASP A 119 -8.31 -3.18 13.23
CA ASP A 119 -9.47 -3.88 12.65
C ASP A 119 -10.17 -3.06 11.54
N ARG A 120 -9.34 -2.50 10.62
CA ARG A 120 -9.81 -1.65 9.52
C ARG A 120 -9.78 -2.33 8.16
N ALA A 121 -9.35 -3.58 8.12
CA ALA A 121 -9.27 -4.39 6.92
C ALA A 121 -9.45 -5.87 7.28
N ILE A 122 -9.98 -6.64 6.38
CA ILE A 122 -10.05 -8.10 6.52
C ILE A 122 -8.65 -8.67 6.33
N LEU A 123 -8.05 -9.17 7.40
CA LEU A 123 -6.73 -9.76 7.38
C LEU A 123 -6.80 -11.24 6.97
N LEU A 124 -6.19 -11.56 5.82
CA LEU A 124 -6.19 -12.92 5.25
C LEU A 124 -5.10 -13.83 5.83
N ASN A 125 -4.27 -13.33 6.76
CA ASN A 125 -3.27 -14.14 7.46
C ASN A 125 -3.96 -15.11 8.42
N LYS A 126 -3.81 -16.41 8.15
CA LYS A 126 -4.38 -17.47 9.01
C LYS A 126 -3.60 -17.65 10.30
N ASN A 127 -2.28 -17.45 10.26
CA ASN A 127 -1.38 -17.64 11.39
C ASN A 127 -0.95 -16.28 11.96
N ASN A 128 -0.63 -16.29 13.26
CA ASN A 128 0.03 -15.19 13.93
C ASN A 128 1.53 -15.42 13.87
N PRO A 129 2.30 -14.68 13.07
CA PRO A 129 3.75 -14.79 13.14
C PRO A 129 4.25 -14.36 14.53
N SER A 130 5.21 -15.10 15.07
CA SER A 130 5.86 -14.74 16.33
C SER A 130 6.97 -13.74 16.08
N GLU A 131 7.16 -12.83 17.03
CA GLU A 131 8.30 -11.91 17.00
C GLU A 131 9.60 -12.68 17.16
N PRO A 132 10.59 -12.57 16.25
CA PRO A 132 11.85 -13.25 16.36
C PRO A 132 12.72 -12.65 17.48
N THR A 133 13.62 -13.45 18.03
CA THR A 133 14.65 -12.95 18.93
C THR A 133 15.68 -12.16 18.14
N MET A 134 15.95 -10.92 18.54
CA MET A 134 16.85 -10.00 17.85
C MET A 134 17.81 -9.31 18.80
N ALA A 135 19.03 -9.02 18.31
CA ALA A 135 19.93 -8.12 19.02
C ALA A 135 19.32 -6.70 19.11
N PRO A 136 19.56 -5.96 20.21
CA PRO A 136 18.95 -4.63 20.39
C PRO A 136 19.18 -3.65 19.22
N GLY A 137 20.39 -3.65 18.64
CA GLY A 137 20.72 -2.79 17.50
C GLY A 137 19.96 -3.17 16.22
N ALA A 138 19.80 -4.46 15.94
CA ALA A 138 19.04 -4.96 14.81
C ALA A 138 17.54 -4.61 14.97
N LYS A 139 17.01 -4.77 16.18
CA LYS A 139 15.64 -4.39 16.50
C LYS A 139 15.41 -2.89 16.30
N ALA A 140 16.34 -2.04 16.77
CA ALA A 140 16.25 -0.59 16.58
C ALA A 140 16.27 -0.20 15.09
N THR A 141 17.11 -0.86 14.28
CA THR A 141 17.15 -0.66 12.82
C THR A 141 15.82 -1.03 12.17
N ALA A 142 15.27 -2.20 12.51
CA ALA A 142 13.97 -2.64 12.01
C ALA A 142 12.83 -1.68 12.42
N GLN A 143 12.85 -1.19 13.67
CA GLN A 143 11.85 -0.22 14.15
C GLN A 143 11.92 1.12 13.42
N ALA A 144 13.13 1.63 13.13
CA ALA A 144 13.29 2.85 12.35
C ALA A 144 12.78 2.68 10.92
N PHE A 145 13.14 1.57 10.27
CA PHE A 145 12.64 1.23 8.94
C PHE A 145 11.10 1.13 8.92
N PHE A 146 10.53 0.47 9.92
CA PHE A 146 9.09 0.30 10.09
C PHE A 146 8.35 1.63 10.26
N ALA A 147 8.87 2.54 11.06
CA ALA A 147 8.27 3.84 11.29
C ALA A 147 8.11 4.65 9.99
N ASP A 148 9.14 4.62 9.14
CA ASP A 148 9.11 5.29 7.83
C ASP A 148 8.15 4.59 6.85
N MET A 149 8.14 3.26 6.81
CA MET A 149 7.22 2.48 5.99
C MET A 149 5.76 2.77 6.34
N LEU A 150 5.42 2.87 7.63
CA LEU A 150 4.06 3.19 8.07
C LEU A 150 3.55 4.56 7.59
N LEU A 151 4.44 5.53 7.32
CA LEU A 151 4.05 6.81 6.75
C LEU A 151 3.67 6.72 5.26
N ILE A 152 4.19 5.71 4.56
CA ILE A 152 3.95 5.50 3.14
C ILE A 152 2.62 4.77 2.90
N LEU A 153 2.28 3.80 3.74
CA LEU A 153 1.13 2.92 3.53
C LEU A 153 -0.21 3.67 3.32
N PRO A 154 -0.56 4.69 4.13
CA PRO A 154 -1.78 5.48 3.89
C PRO A 154 -1.74 6.28 2.58
N MET A 155 -0.56 6.71 2.13
CA MET A 155 -0.40 7.43 0.85
C MET A 155 -0.60 6.51 -0.36
N LEU A 156 -0.44 5.20 -0.17
CA LEU A 156 -0.77 4.17 -1.16
C LEU A 156 -2.23 3.69 -1.04
N GLY A 157 -3.02 4.24 -0.10
CA GLY A 157 -4.40 3.85 0.13
C GLY A 157 -4.57 2.67 1.10
N ILE A 158 -3.49 2.16 1.73
CA ILE A 158 -3.55 1.08 2.71
C ILE A 158 -3.74 1.68 4.12
N ASN A 159 -4.96 1.65 4.63
CA ASN A 159 -5.33 2.26 5.92
C ASN A 159 -5.43 1.28 7.08
N ALA A 160 -5.23 0.00 6.83
CA ALA A 160 -5.35 -1.09 7.80
C ALA A 160 -4.49 -0.93 9.07
N PHE A 161 -3.43 -0.10 9.02
CA PHE A 161 -2.42 0.04 10.07
C PHE A 161 -2.51 1.35 10.85
N THR A 162 -3.56 2.13 10.64
CA THR A 162 -3.75 3.42 11.30
C THR A 162 -5.05 3.43 12.11
N PRO A 163 -5.09 4.14 13.25
CA PRO A 163 -6.33 4.28 14.01
C PRO A 163 -7.38 5.02 13.17
N SER A 164 -8.66 4.67 13.38
CA SER A 164 -9.79 5.41 12.80
C SER A 164 -9.74 6.87 13.26
N ARG A 165 -9.88 7.81 12.33
CA ARG A 165 -9.98 9.24 12.65
C ARG A 165 -11.46 9.60 12.81
N PRO A 166 -11.91 10.10 13.96
CA PRO A 166 -13.27 10.58 14.09
C PRO A 166 -13.56 11.65 13.02
N GLY A 167 -14.61 11.44 12.21
CA GLY A 167 -15.02 12.37 11.16
C GLY A 167 -14.38 12.17 9.79
N ASN A 168 -13.60 11.11 9.58
CA ASN A 168 -13.15 10.75 8.22
C ASN A 168 -14.30 10.04 7.48
N PRO A 169 -14.75 10.52 6.31
CA PRO A 169 -15.83 9.89 5.55
C PRO A 169 -15.56 8.42 5.18
N GLN A 170 -14.31 8.03 5.05
CA GLN A 170 -13.91 6.64 4.76
C GLN A 170 -14.13 5.69 5.96
N ASP A 171 -14.25 6.22 7.17
CA ASP A 171 -14.51 5.43 8.39
C ASP A 171 -16.02 5.27 8.68
N GLN A 172 -16.89 5.87 7.86
CA GLN A 172 -18.35 5.85 8.01
C GLN A 172 -19.05 4.91 7.01
N VAL A 173 -18.32 4.10 6.24
CA VAL A 173 -18.94 3.10 5.37
C VAL A 173 -19.47 1.97 6.26
N GLN A 174 -20.64 2.19 6.85
CA GLN A 174 -21.49 1.09 7.29
C GLN A 174 -21.97 0.35 6.02
N PRO A 175 -22.11 -0.97 6.05
CA PRO A 175 -22.70 -1.69 4.93
C PRO A 175 -24.12 -1.15 4.72
N VAL A 176 -24.28 -0.34 3.67
CA VAL A 176 -25.62 0.07 3.23
C VAL A 176 -26.28 -1.19 2.68
N GLY A 177 -27.29 -1.65 3.39
CA GLY A 177 -28.16 -2.71 2.94
C GLY A 177 -28.61 -2.43 1.51
N SER A 178 -28.68 -3.49 0.73
CA SER A 178 -29.16 -3.52 -0.64
C SER A 178 -30.42 -2.68 -0.84
N ASP A 179 -30.25 -1.46 -1.35
CA ASP A 179 -31.31 -0.76 -2.05
C ASP A 179 -30.73 0.06 -3.20
N ASN A 180 -31.38 -0.11 -4.35
CA ASN A 180 -31.02 0.36 -5.66
C ASN A 180 -30.62 1.82 -5.78
N ASP A 181 -29.59 2.04 -6.63
CA ASP A 181 -29.39 3.26 -7.43
C ASP A 181 -29.46 4.62 -6.70
N LYS A 182 -28.37 5.00 -6.01
CA LYS A 182 -27.96 6.42 -5.97
C LYS A 182 -26.47 6.48 -5.62
N PHE A 183 -25.63 6.65 -6.64
CA PHE A 183 -24.29 7.17 -6.42
C PHE A 183 -24.40 8.59 -5.91
N ASP A 184 -24.05 8.82 -4.64
CA ASP A 184 -23.92 10.17 -4.12
C ASP A 184 -22.78 10.85 -4.83
N THR A 185 -23.14 11.81 -5.66
CA THR A 185 -22.25 12.71 -6.39
C THR A 185 -21.50 13.53 -5.34
N ILE A 186 -20.17 13.39 -5.28
CA ILE A 186 -19.33 14.36 -4.57
C ILE A 186 -19.47 15.68 -5.34
N VAL A 187 -20.28 16.59 -4.82
CA VAL A 187 -20.41 17.93 -5.35
C VAL A 187 -19.14 18.69 -4.97
N VAL A 188 -18.16 18.72 -5.88
CA VAL A 188 -17.09 19.71 -5.80
C VAL A 188 -17.73 21.07 -6.09
N PRO A 189 -17.68 22.05 -5.16
CA PRO A 189 -18.29 23.35 -5.41
C PRO A 189 -17.67 23.95 -6.68
N ALA A 190 -18.51 24.28 -7.63
CA ALA A 190 -18.12 24.89 -8.90
C ALA A 190 -17.46 26.25 -8.62
N ARG A 191 -16.14 26.28 -8.64
CA ARG A 191 -15.40 27.51 -8.92
C ARG A 191 -15.09 27.47 -10.41
N ASP A 192 -15.46 28.48 -11.10
CA ASP A 192 -15.49 28.72 -12.53
C ASP A 192 -14.89 27.62 -13.47
N GLU A 193 -15.43 27.45 -14.66
CA GLU A 193 -14.99 26.42 -15.64
C GLU A 193 -13.49 26.53 -16.01
N GLY A 194 -12.90 27.71 -15.92
CA GLY A 194 -11.49 27.94 -16.17
C GLY A 194 -10.56 27.38 -15.11
N PHE A 195 -11.03 27.26 -13.86
CA PHE A 195 -10.27 26.64 -12.76
C PHE A 195 -10.23 25.12 -12.93
N GLN A 196 -11.37 24.51 -13.28
CA GLN A 196 -11.43 23.06 -13.49
C GLN A 196 -10.53 22.61 -14.65
N LYS A 197 -10.52 23.36 -15.76
CA LYS A 197 -9.70 23.05 -16.92
C LYS A 197 -8.20 23.16 -16.62
N ARG A 198 -7.77 24.22 -15.93
CA ARG A 198 -6.37 24.39 -15.48
C ARG A 198 -5.97 23.37 -14.45
N PHE A 199 -6.85 23.01 -13.52
CA PHE A 199 -6.57 22.00 -12.50
C PHE A 199 -6.32 20.63 -13.12
N ILE A 200 -7.08 20.25 -14.16
CA ILE A 200 -6.90 19.00 -14.90
C ILE A 200 -5.61 19.02 -15.73
N GLU A 201 -5.28 20.17 -16.36
CA GLU A 201 -4.08 20.32 -17.17
C GLU A 201 -2.77 20.36 -16.35
N GLU A 202 -2.81 20.94 -15.14
CA GLU A 202 -1.63 21.12 -14.29
C GLU A 202 -1.40 19.98 -13.28
N HIS A 203 -2.46 19.20 -12.93
CA HIS A 203 -2.43 18.21 -11.87
C HIS A 203 -2.86 16.82 -12.32
N CYS A 204 -2.57 16.44 -13.55
CA CYS A 204 -2.98 15.20 -14.21
C CYS A 204 -2.45 13.88 -13.52
N TRP A 205 -2.32 13.86 -12.22
CA TRP A 205 -1.78 12.73 -11.46
C TRP A 205 -2.78 12.04 -10.52
N PHE A 206 -4.00 12.54 -10.47
CA PHE A 206 -5.10 11.88 -9.77
C PHE A 206 -6.25 11.65 -10.74
N ALA A 207 -6.29 10.47 -11.36
CA ALA A 207 -7.45 10.04 -12.14
C ALA A 207 -8.63 9.78 -11.19
N VAL A 208 -9.37 10.83 -10.87
CA VAL A 208 -10.75 10.67 -10.45
C VAL A 208 -11.52 10.28 -11.71
N ARG A 209 -12.02 9.05 -11.78
CA ARG A 209 -12.95 8.63 -12.83
C ARG A 209 -14.21 9.49 -12.72
N ILE A 210 -14.26 10.60 -13.43
CA ILE A 210 -15.49 11.37 -13.61
C ILE A 210 -16.27 10.63 -14.69
N ASN A 211 -17.43 10.11 -14.32
CA ASN A 211 -18.34 9.48 -15.27
C ASN A 211 -18.86 10.55 -16.24
N ALA A 212 -18.44 10.49 -17.52
CA ALA A 212 -18.69 11.48 -18.56
C ALA A 212 -20.18 11.66 -18.95
N LYS A 213 -21.14 11.15 -18.18
CA LYS A 213 -22.58 11.23 -18.47
C LYS A 213 -23.28 12.51 -17.98
N HIS A 214 -22.57 13.43 -17.33
CA HIS A 214 -23.15 14.68 -16.81
C HIS A 214 -22.39 15.95 -17.20
N LEU A 215 -21.75 15.94 -18.38
CA LEU A 215 -21.29 17.17 -19.04
C LEU A 215 -22.22 17.47 -20.22
N VAL A 216 -23.34 18.08 -19.90
CA VAL A 216 -24.15 18.89 -20.83
C VAL A 216 -24.44 20.22 -20.13
#